data_3ae9f008a220df8e339dc6c8163bec64
#
_entry.id   3ae9f008a220df8e339dc6c8163bec64
#
_cell.length_a   1.000
_cell.length_b   1.000
_cell.length_c   1.000
_cell.angle_alpha   90.00
_cell.angle_beta   90.00
_cell.angle_gamma   90.00
#
_symmetry.space_group_name_H-M   'P 1'
#
loop_
_entity.id
_entity.type
_entity.pdbx_description
1 polymer ?
#
loop_
_entity_poly.entity_id
_entity_poly.type
_entity_poly.pdbx_seq_one_letter_code
_entity_poly.pdbx_strand_id
1 'polypeptide(L)'
;MQLTRWQLLGLTAAVGAVLAVGATALVVQALEGSADSAKTAEATDAATPAGTKQPARPTPTESALAAAVAATPAVGAAVTAQLDYLLTHWKLENYNSAEWGVLGENDCVNFASQAMIARGWTMDAVWSSPKNGNAYDSTAAWRSSTAFMKYIAATGKAVALTDQQRDQVKVGDIAQFDWDNTGDRDHTGIVTKVEKAGDTVSIFFAGHTLDSDYRSVDTAITVEHPGGTAYYWSVP
;
A
#
# COMPACT_ATOMS: atom_id res chain seq x y z
N MET A 1 58.80 -12.65 26.50
CA MET A 1 59.63 -12.27 25.36
C MET A 1 58.75 -11.78 24.26
N GLN A 2 58.75 -10.56 24.17
CA GLN A 2 58.72 -9.45 23.21
C GLN A 2 57.34 -9.17 22.57
N LEU A 3 56.84 -8.03 23.02
CA LEU A 3 55.87 -7.13 22.42
C LEU A 3 56.42 -6.53 21.11
N THR A 4 55.56 -6.37 20.09
CA THR A 4 55.78 -5.35 19.06
C THR A 4 54.53 -4.55 18.85
N ARG A 5 54.67 -3.27 19.20
CA ARG A 5 53.75 -2.14 18.92
C ARG A 5 53.83 -1.78 17.43
N TRP A 6 52.71 -1.47 16.82
CA TRP A 6 52.65 -0.51 15.71
C TRP A 6 51.65 0.60 16.00
N GLN A 7 52.15 1.78 15.84
CA GLN A 7 51.61 3.05 16.25
C GLN A 7 50.59 3.59 15.22
N LEU A 8 49.60 4.28 15.76
CA LEU A 8 48.93 5.47 15.30
C LEU A 8 49.51 6.17 14.05
N LEU A 9 48.64 6.44 13.08
CA LEU A 9 48.66 7.66 12.28
C LEU A 9 47.24 8.15 12.10
N GLY A 10 46.95 9.27 12.74
CA GLY A 10 45.76 10.05 12.54
C GLY A 10 45.82 10.80 11.22
N LEU A 11 44.67 10.96 10.60
CA LEU A 11 44.44 12.01 9.58
C LEU A 11 43.14 12.72 9.92
N THR A 12 43.31 13.92 10.41
CA THR A 12 42.29 14.98 10.49
C THR A 12 42.07 15.52 9.10
N ALA A 13 40.84 15.52 8.62
CA ALA A 13 40.44 16.31 7.46
C ALA A 13 39.25 17.21 7.82
N ALA A 14 39.44 18.45 7.44
CA ALA A 14 38.77 19.64 7.88
C ALA A 14 37.30 19.79 7.45
N VAL A 15 36.58 20.47 8.33
CA VAL A 15 35.28 21.12 8.14
C VAL A 15 35.38 22.13 7.00
N GLY A 16 34.49 22.00 6.02
CA GLY A 16 34.20 23.02 5.01
C GLY A 16 32.72 23.34 5.02
N ALA A 17 32.30 24.31 5.83
CA ALA A 17 30.99 24.89 5.76
C ALA A 17 30.89 25.83 4.56
N VAL A 18 29.96 25.57 3.65
CA VAL A 18 29.52 26.54 2.65
C VAL A 18 28.07 26.87 2.92
N LEU A 19 27.86 28.03 3.52
CA LEU A 19 26.57 28.72 3.60
C LEU A 19 26.30 29.37 2.25
N ALA A 20 25.31 28.90 1.51
CA ALA A 20 24.71 29.64 0.41
C ALA A 20 23.30 30.09 0.82
N VAL A 21 23.21 31.36 1.23
CA VAL A 21 21.96 32.08 1.38
C VAL A 21 21.50 32.49 -0.02
N GLY A 22 20.39 31.95 -0.46
CA GLY A 22 19.69 32.35 -1.68
C GLY A 22 18.26 32.70 -1.36
N ALA A 23 18.00 33.98 -1.09
CA ALA A 23 16.66 34.54 -1.05
C ALA A 23 16.11 34.64 -2.47
N THR A 24 14.98 34.04 -2.73
CA THR A 24 14.14 34.33 -3.90
C THR A 24 12.76 34.77 -3.46
N ALA A 25 12.48 36.02 -3.90
CA ALA A 25 11.30 36.78 -3.58
C ALA A 25 10.00 36.16 -4.12
N LEU A 26 8.96 36.26 -3.28
CA LEU A 26 7.57 36.14 -3.70
C LEU A 26 7.20 37.28 -4.65
N VAL A 27 6.71 36.94 -5.83
CA VAL A 27 5.94 37.88 -6.66
C VAL A 27 4.46 37.45 -6.52
N VAL A 28 3.74 38.24 -5.72
CA VAL A 28 2.28 38.28 -5.71
C VAL A 28 1.87 39.26 -6.78
N GLN A 29 1.23 38.81 -7.85
CA GLN A 29 0.47 39.68 -8.74
C GLN A 29 -1.01 39.52 -8.47
N ALA A 30 -1.53 40.54 -7.78
CA ALA A 30 -2.95 40.84 -7.76
C ALA A 30 -3.35 41.45 -9.11
N LEU A 31 -4.38 40.93 -9.73
CA LEU A 31 -5.12 41.61 -10.78
C LEU A 31 -6.53 41.91 -10.24
N GLU A 32 -6.65 43.16 -9.82
CA GLU A 32 -7.97 43.79 -9.59
C GLU A 32 -8.48 44.36 -10.93
N GLY A 33 -9.80 44.29 -11.04
CA GLY A 33 -10.59 45.33 -11.68
C GLY A 33 -11.06 45.09 -13.10
N SER A 34 -12.36 44.88 -13.29
CA SER A 34 -13.26 45.98 -13.67
C SER A 34 -14.68 45.48 -13.81
N ALA A 35 -15.56 46.10 -13.05
CA ALA A 35 -17.00 46.15 -13.32
C ALA A 35 -17.20 47.16 -14.42
N ASP A 36 -18.17 46.92 -15.28
CA ASP A 36 -19.31 47.76 -15.59
C ASP A 36 -19.86 47.43 -16.99
N SER A 37 -21.08 47.17 -17.11
CA SER A 37 -22.11 47.88 -17.87
C SER A 37 -23.34 47.02 -18.10
N ALA A 38 -24.39 47.41 -17.42
CA ALA A 38 -25.75 47.03 -17.70
C ALA A 38 -26.21 47.59 -19.07
N LYS A 39 -26.92 46.76 -19.84
CA LYS A 39 -27.93 47.31 -20.81
C LYS A 39 -29.11 46.38 -20.94
N THR A 40 -30.19 46.91 -20.43
CA THR A 40 -31.60 46.51 -20.59
C THR A 40 -31.97 46.35 -22.07
N ALA A 41 -32.67 45.31 -22.43
CA ALA A 41 -33.54 45.29 -23.60
C ALA A 41 -34.73 44.35 -23.32
N GLU A 42 -35.87 44.85 -23.65
CA GLU A 42 -37.26 44.50 -23.37
C GLU A 42 -37.71 43.16 -23.92
N ALA A 43 -38.80 42.71 -23.31
CA ALA A 43 -39.62 41.54 -23.60
C ALA A 43 -40.20 41.50 -25.01
N THR A 44 -40.27 40.32 -25.59
CA THR A 44 -41.36 39.94 -26.49
C THR A 44 -41.83 38.53 -26.16
N ASP A 45 -43.08 38.48 -25.86
CA ASP A 45 -43.99 37.38 -25.63
C ASP A 45 -44.08 36.46 -26.87
N ALA A 46 -43.89 35.15 -26.72
CA ALA A 46 -44.41 34.14 -27.65
C ALA A 46 -44.40 32.73 -27.06
N ALA A 47 -45.59 32.25 -26.74
CA ALA A 47 -46.11 30.89 -26.89
C ALA A 47 -45.31 29.70 -26.27
N THR A 48 -45.89 29.18 -25.22
CA THR A 48 -45.72 27.84 -24.69
C THR A 48 -46.10 26.73 -25.69
N PRO A 49 -45.29 25.70 -25.91
CA PRO A 49 -45.76 24.39 -26.31
C PRO A 49 -45.69 23.42 -25.12
N ALA A 50 -46.73 22.62 -25.06
CA ALA A 50 -47.11 21.64 -24.07
C ALA A 50 -45.97 20.75 -23.59
N GLY A 51 -45.90 20.57 -22.25
CA GLY A 51 -45.01 19.64 -21.57
C GLY A 51 -45.23 18.20 -21.99
N THR A 52 -44.19 17.62 -22.56
CA THR A 52 -44.04 16.17 -22.62
C THR A 52 -43.58 15.69 -21.25
N LYS A 53 -44.42 14.97 -20.53
CA LYS A 53 -44.09 14.29 -19.30
C LYS A 53 -43.02 13.24 -19.61
N GLN A 54 -41.79 13.49 -19.17
CA GLN A 54 -40.74 12.49 -19.13
C GLN A 54 -41.17 11.39 -18.14
N PRO A 55 -41.16 10.11 -18.53
CA PRO A 55 -41.48 9.04 -17.59
C PRO A 55 -40.51 9.05 -16.44
N ALA A 56 -41.02 9.03 -15.23
CA ALA A 56 -40.22 8.94 -13.99
C ALA A 56 -39.31 7.70 -14.04
N ARG A 57 -38.02 7.91 -13.87
CA ARG A 57 -37.05 6.85 -13.67
C ARG A 57 -37.49 6.01 -12.47
N PRO A 58 -37.65 4.69 -12.60
CA PRO A 58 -38.02 3.87 -11.46
C PRO A 58 -36.98 3.98 -10.36
N THR A 59 -37.40 4.38 -9.17
CA THR A 59 -36.58 4.32 -7.95
C THR A 59 -36.26 2.84 -7.67
N PRO A 60 -35.03 2.45 -7.41
CA PRO A 60 -34.71 1.08 -7.04
C PRO A 60 -35.51 0.70 -5.79
N THR A 61 -36.25 -0.39 -5.85
CA THR A 61 -36.98 -0.93 -4.71
C THR A 61 -35.95 -1.37 -3.65
N GLU A 62 -36.26 -1.21 -2.38
CA GLU A 62 -35.46 -1.59 -1.22
C GLU A 62 -34.98 -3.06 -1.33
N SER A 63 -35.73 -3.91 -1.99
CA SER A 63 -35.36 -5.29 -2.31
C SER A 63 -34.19 -5.40 -3.29
N ALA A 64 -34.01 -4.46 -4.23
CA ALA A 64 -32.89 -4.44 -5.16
C ALA A 64 -31.60 -3.95 -4.49
N LEU A 65 -31.71 -3.02 -3.53
CA LEU A 65 -30.58 -2.61 -2.68
C LEU A 65 -30.14 -3.74 -1.74
N ALA A 66 -31.08 -4.48 -1.13
CA ALA A 66 -30.77 -5.63 -0.28
C ALA A 66 -30.11 -6.77 -1.07
N ALA A 67 -30.50 -7.00 -2.33
CA ALA A 67 -29.86 -7.97 -3.20
C ALA A 67 -28.45 -7.57 -3.66
N ALA A 68 -28.18 -6.26 -3.81
CA ALA A 68 -26.85 -5.75 -4.15
C ALA A 68 -25.86 -5.84 -2.97
N VAL A 69 -26.34 -5.72 -1.74
CA VAL A 69 -25.51 -5.91 -0.50
C VAL A 69 -25.22 -7.41 -0.25
N ALA A 70 -26.07 -8.32 -0.73
CA ALA A 70 -25.87 -9.77 -0.57
C ALA A 70 -24.85 -10.40 -1.54
N ALA A 71 -24.25 -9.62 -2.46
CA ALA A 71 -23.33 -10.13 -3.50
C ALA A 71 -21.85 -9.94 -3.20
N THR A 72 -21.48 -9.48 -1.99
CA THR A 72 -20.07 -9.54 -1.57
C THR A 72 -19.80 -10.97 -1.10
N PRO A 73 -18.86 -11.73 -1.73
CA PRO A 73 -18.51 -13.06 -1.23
C PRO A 73 -18.12 -12.93 0.23
N ALA A 74 -18.71 -13.76 1.09
CA ALA A 74 -18.33 -13.78 2.50
C ALA A 74 -16.82 -14.05 2.58
N VAL A 75 -16.08 -13.12 3.16
CA VAL A 75 -14.63 -13.28 3.41
C VAL A 75 -14.47 -14.49 4.29
N GLY A 76 -13.71 -15.51 3.85
CA GLY A 76 -13.51 -16.74 4.61
C GLY A 76 -12.88 -16.45 5.98
N ALA A 77 -13.19 -17.28 6.98
CA ALA A 77 -12.72 -17.09 8.37
C ALA A 77 -11.19 -16.90 8.48
N ALA A 78 -10.42 -17.57 7.63
CA ALA A 78 -8.96 -17.41 7.56
C ALA A 78 -8.53 -16.00 7.13
N VAL A 79 -9.19 -15.45 6.11
CA VAL A 79 -8.92 -14.07 5.65
C VAL A 79 -9.39 -13.05 6.68
N THR A 80 -10.53 -13.30 7.36
CA THR A 80 -11.00 -12.44 8.46
C THR A 80 -9.94 -12.37 9.57
N ALA A 81 -9.43 -13.51 10.04
CA ALA A 81 -8.39 -13.54 11.07
C ALA A 81 -7.10 -12.82 10.62
N GLN A 82 -6.72 -12.96 9.34
CA GLN A 82 -5.59 -12.23 8.75
C GLN A 82 -5.81 -10.72 8.78
N LEU A 83 -6.99 -10.24 8.37
CA LEU A 83 -7.33 -8.82 8.36
C LEU A 83 -7.42 -8.24 9.77
N ASP A 84 -8.04 -8.96 10.71
CA ASP A 84 -8.14 -8.54 12.11
C ASP A 84 -6.74 -8.35 12.71
N TYR A 85 -5.80 -9.27 12.40
CA TYR A 85 -4.40 -9.14 12.81
C TYR A 85 -3.76 -7.88 12.21
N LEU A 86 -3.86 -7.69 10.89
CA LEU A 86 -3.29 -6.55 10.18
C LEU A 86 -3.82 -5.22 10.74
N LEU A 87 -5.15 -5.08 10.82
CA LEU A 87 -5.80 -3.84 11.26
C LEU A 87 -5.59 -3.54 12.76
N THR A 88 -5.20 -4.54 13.54
CA THR A 88 -4.81 -4.36 14.94
C THR A 88 -3.37 -3.88 15.06
N HIS A 89 -2.45 -4.41 14.24
CA HIS A 89 -1.01 -4.31 14.46
C HIS A 89 -0.25 -3.45 13.43
N TRP A 90 -0.92 -2.72 12.54
CA TRP A 90 -0.26 -1.95 11.50
C TRP A 90 0.48 -0.69 11.99
N LYS A 91 0.08 -0.12 13.14
CA LYS A 91 0.71 1.06 13.73
C LYS A 91 1.81 0.69 14.69
N LEU A 92 2.90 1.47 14.69
CA LEU A 92 4.08 1.25 15.53
C LEU A 92 3.75 1.01 17.01
N GLU A 93 2.81 1.78 17.57
CA GLU A 93 2.39 1.63 18.97
C GLU A 93 1.69 0.29 19.28
N ASN A 94 1.23 -0.40 18.23
CA ASN A 94 0.49 -1.67 18.33
C ASN A 94 1.25 -2.86 17.76
N TYR A 95 2.50 -2.70 17.36
CA TYR A 95 3.31 -3.81 16.85
C TYR A 95 3.38 -4.94 17.88
N ASN A 96 3.18 -6.18 17.43
CA ASN A 96 3.34 -7.36 18.29
C ASN A 96 4.83 -7.70 18.52
N SER A 97 5.58 -6.71 18.96
CA SER A 97 7.03 -6.77 19.11
C SER A 97 7.49 -7.74 20.21
N ALA A 98 6.67 -7.95 21.24
CA ALA A 98 6.99 -8.87 22.33
C ALA A 98 7.08 -10.32 21.82
N GLU A 99 6.27 -10.71 20.86
CA GLU A 99 6.27 -12.04 20.27
C GLU A 99 7.25 -12.15 19.09
N TRP A 100 7.20 -11.18 18.15
CA TRP A 100 7.87 -11.31 16.85
C TRP A 100 9.13 -10.45 16.71
N GLY A 101 9.36 -9.47 17.61
CA GLY A 101 10.37 -8.44 17.42
C GLY A 101 10.02 -7.45 16.30
N VAL A 102 10.96 -6.55 16.00
CA VAL A 102 10.84 -5.53 14.94
C VAL A 102 12.17 -5.42 14.20
N LEU A 103 12.13 -5.22 12.88
CA LEU A 103 13.30 -5.02 12.02
C LEU A 103 13.51 -3.54 11.62
N GLY A 104 12.90 -2.60 12.34
CA GLY A 104 12.95 -1.18 12.01
C GLY A 104 12.34 -0.90 10.63
N GLU A 105 13.07 -0.19 9.77
CA GLU A 105 12.59 0.16 8.42
C GLU A 105 12.46 -1.05 7.46
N ASN A 106 12.91 -2.23 7.85
CA ASN A 106 12.84 -3.46 7.05
C ASN A 106 11.79 -4.46 7.57
N ASP A 107 10.78 -3.98 8.30
CA ASP A 107 9.81 -4.84 8.99
C ASP A 107 8.65 -5.37 8.12
N CYS A 108 8.60 -5.01 6.85
CA CYS A 108 7.49 -5.31 5.95
C CYS A 108 7.17 -6.81 5.84
N VAL A 109 8.18 -7.67 5.65
CA VAL A 109 7.98 -9.13 5.53
C VAL A 109 7.73 -9.77 6.88
N ASN A 110 8.36 -9.27 7.96
CA ASN A 110 8.08 -9.72 9.32
C ASN A 110 6.58 -9.55 9.63
N PHE A 111 6.02 -8.38 9.35
CA PHE A 111 4.59 -8.10 9.55
C PHE A 111 3.68 -8.95 8.63
N ALA A 112 4.00 -9.01 7.33
CA ALA A 112 3.24 -9.84 6.39
C ALA A 112 3.26 -11.32 6.80
N SER A 113 4.40 -11.83 7.27
CA SER A 113 4.54 -13.20 7.76
C SER A 113 3.67 -13.48 8.98
N GLN A 114 3.60 -12.55 9.93
CA GLN A 114 2.71 -12.63 11.10
C GLN A 114 1.24 -12.73 10.66
N ALA A 115 0.83 -11.92 9.70
CA ALA A 115 -0.51 -11.96 9.13
C ALA A 115 -0.81 -13.29 8.42
N MET A 116 0.19 -13.90 7.78
CA MET A 116 0.03 -15.24 7.18
C MET A 116 -0.08 -16.34 8.25
N ILE A 117 0.56 -16.21 9.41
CA ILE A 117 0.33 -17.09 10.57
C ILE A 117 -1.13 -16.94 11.06
N ALA A 118 -1.63 -15.72 11.20
CA ALA A 118 -3.02 -15.46 11.58
C ALA A 118 -4.02 -16.06 10.57
N ARG A 119 -3.68 -16.08 9.28
CA ARG A 119 -4.44 -16.77 8.23
C ARG A 119 -4.46 -18.30 8.38
N GLY A 120 -3.51 -18.88 9.11
CA GLY A 120 -3.39 -20.33 9.29
C GLY A 120 -2.22 -20.97 8.56
N TRP A 121 -1.29 -20.21 8.01
CA TRP A 121 -0.04 -20.77 7.50
C TRP A 121 0.80 -21.33 8.65
N THR A 122 1.49 -22.42 8.40
CA THR A 122 2.40 -23.05 9.35
C THR A 122 3.84 -22.79 8.94
N MET A 123 4.67 -22.50 9.93
CA MET A 123 6.11 -22.34 9.74
C MET A 123 6.76 -23.66 9.32
N ASP A 124 7.89 -23.51 8.64
CA ASP A 124 8.78 -24.62 8.28
C ASP A 124 10.25 -24.21 8.43
N ALA A 125 11.18 -25.04 8.01
CA ALA A 125 12.61 -24.77 8.16
C ALA A 125 13.12 -23.58 7.33
N VAL A 126 12.37 -23.16 6.28
CA VAL A 126 12.78 -22.08 5.38
C VAL A 126 12.09 -20.77 5.74
N TRP A 127 10.83 -20.83 6.21
CA TRP A 127 10.03 -19.66 6.57
C TRP A 127 9.55 -19.82 8.02
N SER A 128 10.27 -19.19 8.97
CA SER A 128 9.96 -19.27 10.39
C SER A 128 10.56 -18.14 11.22
N SER A 129 9.97 -17.93 12.40
CA SER A 129 10.47 -17.07 13.47
C SER A 129 10.39 -17.81 14.81
N PRO A 130 11.39 -17.65 15.71
CA PRO A 130 11.39 -18.30 17.01
C PRO A 130 10.36 -17.73 18.00
N LYS A 131 9.70 -16.63 17.67
CA LYS A 131 8.72 -15.94 18.53
C LYS A 131 9.30 -15.54 19.91
N ASN A 132 10.53 -15.04 19.92
CA ASN A 132 11.26 -14.69 21.14
C ASN A 132 11.45 -13.18 21.33
N GLY A 133 10.70 -12.36 20.58
CA GLY A 133 10.83 -10.89 20.58
C GLY A 133 12.04 -10.36 19.81
N ASN A 134 12.77 -11.22 19.11
CA ASN A 134 13.93 -10.82 18.29
C ASN A 134 13.69 -11.23 16.82
N ALA A 135 13.27 -10.29 16.00
CA ALA A 135 13.01 -10.55 14.57
C ALA A 135 14.28 -10.96 13.79
N TYR A 136 15.47 -10.60 14.27
CA TYR A 136 16.74 -10.94 13.61
C TYR A 136 17.08 -12.43 13.72
N ASP A 137 16.48 -13.18 14.64
CA ASP A 137 16.66 -14.63 14.79
C ASP A 137 15.79 -15.44 13.81
N SER A 138 14.88 -14.79 13.07
CA SER A 138 14.04 -15.42 12.07
C SER A 138 14.84 -15.79 10.79
N THR A 139 14.26 -16.66 9.97
CA THR A 139 14.86 -17.08 8.69
C THR A 139 14.85 -15.95 7.65
N ALA A 140 15.67 -16.10 6.60
CA ALA A 140 15.73 -15.12 5.51
C ALA A 140 14.37 -14.91 4.83
N ALA A 141 13.58 -15.97 4.59
CA ALA A 141 12.27 -15.86 3.98
C ALA A 141 11.23 -15.18 4.89
N TRP A 142 11.47 -15.07 6.19
CA TRP A 142 10.67 -14.31 7.14
C TRP A 142 11.00 -12.81 7.14
N ARG A 143 12.20 -12.40 6.70
CA ARG A 143 12.75 -11.04 6.83
C ARG A 143 12.97 -10.30 5.51
N SER A 144 13.09 -11.01 4.39
CA SER A 144 13.45 -10.44 3.09
C SER A 144 12.34 -10.68 2.08
N SER A 145 11.87 -9.61 1.45
CA SER A 145 10.84 -9.66 0.41
C SER A 145 11.24 -10.57 -0.74
N THR A 146 12.50 -10.49 -1.20
CA THR A 146 13.04 -11.35 -2.25
C THR A 146 13.13 -12.82 -1.81
N ALA A 147 13.56 -13.09 -0.58
CA ALA A 147 13.64 -14.47 -0.08
C ALA A 147 12.23 -15.06 0.13
N PHE A 148 11.26 -14.25 0.57
CA PHE A 148 9.86 -14.65 0.70
C PHE A 148 9.22 -14.95 -0.66
N MET A 149 9.47 -14.13 -1.68
CA MET A 149 9.08 -14.40 -3.07
C MET A 149 9.58 -15.79 -3.51
N LYS A 150 10.87 -16.06 -3.34
CA LYS A 150 11.48 -17.35 -3.72
C LYS A 150 10.87 -18.52 -2.95
N TYR A 151 10.57 -18.34 -1.66
CA TYR A 151 9.91 -19.34 -0.83
C TYR A 151 8.50 -19.67 -1.34
N ILE A 152 7.68 -18.66 -1.61
CA ILE A 152 6.32 -18.86 -2.11
C ILE A 152 6.36 -19.57 -3.47
N ALA A 153 7.22 -19.14 -4.37
CA ALA A 153 7.38 -19.74 -5.70
C ALA A 153 7.80 -21.22 -5.61
N ALA A 154 8.75 -21.54 -4.72
CA ALA A 154 9.25 -22.91 -4.55
C ALA A 154 8.23 -23.86 -3.90
N THR A 155 7.38 -23.35 -3.01
CA THR A 155 6.41 -24.17 -2.25
C THR A 155 5.05 -24.27 -2.92
N GLY A 156 4.74 -23.39 -3.89
CA GLY A 156 3.43 -23.32 -4.54
C GLY A 156 2.29 -22.94 -3.59
N LYS A 157 2.58 -22.31 -2.45
CA LYS A 157 1.57 -21.90 -1.45
C LYS A 157 0.61 -20.82 -1.98
N ALA A 158 0.99 -20.10 -3.04
CA ALA A 158 0.16 -19.10 -3.71
C ALA A 158 0.49 -19.05 -5.21
N VAL A 159 -0.42 -18.50 -6.00
CA VAL A 159 -0.28 -18.34 -7.46
C VAL A 159 0.21 -16.93 -7.75
N ALA A 160 1.30 -16.81 -8.52
CA ALA A 160 1.85 -15.52 -8.95
C ALA A 160 0.90 -14.81 -9.92
N LEU A 161 0.67 -13.52 -9.68
CA LEU A 161 -0.07 -12.61 -10.57
C LEU A 161 0.78 -11.37 -10.83
N THR A 162 0.66 -10.84 -12.04
CA THR A 162 1.25 -9.57 -12.44
C THR A 162 0.27 -8.42 -12.23
N ASP A 163 0.74 -7.19 -12.38
CA ASP A 163 -0.11 -6.00 -12.28
C ASP A 163 -1.17 -5.90 -13.40
N GLN A 164 -0.98 -6.61 -14.53
CA GLN A 164 -1.98 -6.75 -15.59
C GLN A 164 -3.13 -7.70 -15.23
N GLN A 165 -3.01 -8.43 -14.14
CA GLN A 165 -3.99 -9.41 -13.65
C GLN A 165 -4.69 -8.93 -12.36
N ARG A 166 -4.83 -7.61 -12.18
CA ARG A 166 -5.46 -7.01 -10.99
C ARG A 166 -6.90 -7.48 -10.75
N ASP A 167 -7.60 -7.85 -11.80
CA ASP A 167 -8.97 -8.38 -11.75
C ASP A 167 -9.08 -9.71 -10.98
N GLN A 168 -7.96 -10.44 -10.85
CA GLN A 168 -7.84 -11.71 -10.11
C GLN A 168 -7.36 -11.52 -8.68
N VAL A 169 -6.86 -10.33 -8.32
CA VAL A 169 -6.41 -10.03 -6.96
C VAL A 169 -7.59 -9.91 -6.02
N LYS A 170 -7.45 -10.47 -4.83
CA LYS A 170 -8.45 -10.45 -3.78
C LYS A 170 -7.89 -10.03 -2.43
N VAL A 171 -8.76 -9.62 -1.54
CA VAL A 171 -8.42 -9.31 -0.15
C VAL A 171 -7.77 -10.53 0.51
N GLY A 172 -6.68 -10.29 1.22
CA GLY A 172 -5.85 -11.31 1.86
C GLY A 172 -4.72 -11.86 0.97
N ASP A 173 -4.64 -11.48 -0.30
CA ASP A 173 -3.49 -11.78 -1.16
C ASP A 173 -2.25 -11.01 -0.72
N ILE A 174 -1.06 -11.50 -1.09
CA ILE A 174 0.19 -10.83 -0.80
C ILE A 174 0.50 -9.88 -1.96
N ALA A 175 0.82 -8.62 -1.66
CA ALA A 175 1.37 -7.66 -2.61
C ALA A 175 2.88 -7.52 -2.39
N GLN A 176 3.67 -7.56 -3.47
CA GLN A 176 5.11 -7.33 -3.44
C GLN A 176 5.50 -6.28 -4.47
N PHE A 177 6.53 -5.52 -4.18
CA PHE A 177 6.95 -4.41 -5.00
C PHE A 177 8.43 -4.53 -5.34
N ASP A 178 8.76 -4.15 -6.55
CA ASP A 178 10.10 -3.95 -7.09
C ASP A 178 10.17 -2.47 -7.48
N TRP A 179 10.78 -1.66 -6.60
CA TRP A 179 10.74 -0.21 -6.71
C TRP A 179 11.65 0.34 -7.82
N ASP A 180 12.72 -0.39 -8.13
CA ASP A 180 13.75 0.01 -9.09
C ASP A 180 13.84 -0.92 -10.31
N ASN A 181 12.97 -1.93 -10.40
CA ASN A 181 12.88 -2.93 -11.46
C ASN A 181 14.16 -3.73 -11.68
N THR A 182 14.87 -4.07 -10.60
CA THR A 182 16.07 -4.92 -10.64
C THR A 182 15.75 -6.40 -10.65
N GLY A 183 14.48 -6.77 -10.46
CA GLY A 183 13.98 -8.15 -10.47
C GLY A 183 13.92 -8.81 -9.10
N ASP A 184 14.38 -8.13 -8.06
CA ASP A 184 14.17 -8.55 -6.67
C ASP A 184 12.85 -8.00 -6.11
N ARG A 185 12.65 -8.01 -4.79
CA ARG A 185 11.48 -7.43 -4.12
C ARG A 185 11.95 -6.58 -2.96
N ASP A 186 11.60 -5.32 -3.02
CA ASP A 186 11.97 -4.32 -2.02
C ASP A 186 10.97 -4.27 -0.88
N HIS A 187 9.69 -4.51 -1.19
CA HIS A 187 8.63 -4.37 -0.19
C HIS A 187 7.58 -5.48 -0.30
N THR A 188 6.92 -5.75 0.83
CA THR A 188 5.82 -6.72 0.93
C THR A 188 4.72 -6.16 1.82
N GLY A 189 3.47 -6.31 1.38
CA GLY A 189 2.27 -6.03 2.16
C GLY A 189 1.19 -7.06 1.90
N ILE A 190 0.07 -6.92 2.58
CA ILE A 190 -1.12 -7.77 2.39
C ILE A 190 -2.26 -6.91 1.87
N VAL A 191 -2.94 -7.39 0.83
CA VAL A 191 -4.10 -6.70 0.24
C VAL A 191 -5.23 -6.63 1.25
N THR A 192 -5.62 -5.41 1.62
CA THR A 192 -6.71 -5.16 2.58
C THR A 192 -7.99 -4.70 1.93
N LYS A 193 -7.92 -4.18 0.69
CA LYS A 193 -9.11 -3.71 -0.04
C LYS A 193 -8.88 -3.81 -1.54
N VAL A 194 -9.93 -4.18 -2.25
CA VAL A 194 -10.00 -4.15 -3.72
C VAL A 194 -11.28 -3.45 -4.12
N GLU A 195 -11.17 -2.42 -4.93
CA GLU A 195 -12.31 -1.66 -5.47
C GLU A 195 -12.37 -1.84 -6.99
N LYS A 196 -13.56 -2.10 -7.52
CA LYS A 196 -13.81 -2.23 -8.97
C LYS A 196 -14.78 -1.17 -9.42
N ALA A 197 -14.36 -0.37 -10.41
CA ALA A 197 -15.18 0.67 -11.03
C ALA A 197 -15.07 0.54 -12.55
N GLY A 198 -16.05 -0.13 -13.18
CA GLY A 198 -15.96 -0.54 -14.58
C GLY A 198 -14.74 -1.49 -14.78
N ASP A 199 -13.86 -1.14 -15.71
CA ASP A 199 -12.66 -1.91 -16.02
C ASP A 199 -11.46 -1.54 -15.11
N THR A 200 -11.62 -0.56 -14.22
CA THR A 200 -10.56 -0.13 -13.30
C THR A 200 -10.61 -0.94 -12.00
N VAL A 201 -9.46 -1.46 -11.59
CA VAL A 201 -9.28 -2.17 -10.32
C VAL A 201 -8.25 -1.43 -9.48
N SER A 202 -8.69 -0.84 -8.37
CA SER A 202 -7.83 -0.20 -7.38
C SER A 202 -7.55 -1.15 -6.23
N ILE A 203 -6.27 -1.32 -5.87
CA ILE A 203 -5.82 -2.25 -4.84
C ILE A 203 -5.16 -1.47 -3.72
N PHE A 204 -5.47 -1.85 -2.49
CA PHE A 204 -4.92 -1.26 -1.28
C PHE A 204 -4.32 -2.35 -0.39
N PHE A 205 -3.26 -2.02 0.33
CA PHE A 205 -2.55 -2.96 1.18
C PHE A 205 -2.19 -2.39 2.54
N ALA A 206 -2.01 -3.27 3.51
CA ALA A 206 -1.41 -2.96 4.80
C ALA A 206 0.06 -3.39 4.80
N GLY A 207 0.90 -2.61 5.47
CA GLY A 207 2.33 -2.89 5.61
C GLY A 207 2.99 -2.04 6.67
N HIS A 208 4.14 -2.51 7.17
CA HIS A 208 5.11 -1.72 7.94
C HIS A 208 6.10 -1.03 7.01
N THR A 209 7.00 -0.20 7.56
CA THR A 209 7.98 0.65 6.84
C THR A 209 7.41 1.99 6.38
N LEU A 210 6.20 2.09 6.00
CA LEU A 210 5.32 3.25 6.00
C LEU A 210 4.01 2.72 6.52
N ASP A 211 3.87 2.77 7.83
CA ASP A 211 2.74 2.21 8.56
C ASP A 211 1.42 2.56 7.89
N SER A 212 0.73 1.55 7.39
CA SER A 212 -0.52 1.74 6.66
C SER A 212 -1.44 0.55 6.77
N ASP A 213 -2.74 0.83 6.77
CA ASP A 213 -3.83 -0.14 6.73
C ASP A 213 -4.44 -0.28 5.32
N TYR A 214 -4.46 0.84 4.55
CA TYR A 214 -5.06 0.93 3.21
C TYR A 214 -4.22 1.78 2.25
N ARG A 215 -2.91 1.53 2.15
CA ARG A 215 -2.04 2.24 1.20
C ARG A 215 -2.39 1.83 -0.23
N SER A 216 -2.57 2.82 -1.11
CA SER A 216 -2.87 2.56 -2.52
C SER A 216 -1.65 2.01 -3.25
N VAL A 217 -1.81 0.90 -3.96
CA VAL A 217 -0.78 0.36 -4.87
C VAL A 217 -0.44 1.37 -5.96
N ASP A 218 -1.44 2.03 -6.55
CA ASP A 218 -1.21 3.01 -7.61
C ASP A 218 -0.37 4.20 -7.13
N THR A 219 -0.69 4.75 -5.95
CA THR A 219 0.12 5.81 -5.34
C THR A 219 1.55 5.34 -5.07
N ALA A 220 1.71 4.12 -4.57
CA ALA A 220 3.01 3.56 -4.26
C ALA A 220 3.93 3.47 -5.49
N ILE A 221 3.43 3.00 -6.65
CA ILE A 221 4.26 2.79 -7.86
C ILE A 221 4.30 3.98 -8.81
N THR A 222 3.41 4.98 -8.66
CA THR A 222 3.38 6.14 -9.58
C THR A 222 3.83 7.44 -8.94
N VAL A 223 3.69 7.58 -7.62
CA VAL A 223 3.99 8.82 -6.89
C VAL A 223 5.17 8.65 -5.95
N GLU A 224 5.15 7.61 -5.11
CA GLU A 224 6.16 7.39 -4.08
C GLU A 224 7.42 6.73 -4.65
N HIS A 225 7.25 5.75 -5.57
CA HIS A 225 8.32 5.07 -6.29
C HIS A 225 8.01 5.07 -7.80
N PRO A 226 8.16 6.23 -8.49
CA PRO A 226 7.76 6.37 -9.88
C PRO A 226 8.49 5.38 -10.79
N GLY A 227 7.72 4.54 -11.49
CA GLY A 227 8.23 3.48 -12.35
C GLY A 227 8.39 2.12 -11.67
N GLY A 228 8.13 2.01 -10.36
CA GLY A 228 8.12 0.73 -9.66
C GLY A 228 7.04 -0.22 -10.18
N THR A 229 7.22 -1.50 -9.95
CA THR A 229 6.30 -2.56 -10.39
C THR A 229 5.69 -3.29 -9.20
N ALA A 230 4.37 -3.53 -9.26
CA ALA A 230 3.66 -4.35 -8.31
C ALA A 230 3.47 -5.78 -8.82
N TYR A 231 3.55 -6.74 -7.91
CA TYR A 231 3.32 -8.16 -8.12
C TYR A 231 2.42 -8.69 -7.01
N TYR A 232 1.70 -9.76 -7.29
CA TYR A 232 0.81 -10.34 -6.30
C TYR A 232 0.97 -11.85 -6.21
N TRP A 233 0.58 -12.39 -5.07
CA TRP A 233 0.47 -13.83 -4.84
C TRP A 233 -0.95 -14.11 -4.39
N SER A 234 -1.74 -14.75 -5.25
CA SER A 234 -3.10 -15.15 -4.93
C SER A 234 -3.07 -16.36 -4.00
N VAL A 235 -3.49 -16.14 -2.76
CA VAL A 235 -3.48 -17.14 -1.69
C VAL A 235 -4.82 -17.87 -1.66
N PRO A 236 -4.87 -19.20 -1.66
CA PRO A 236 -6.11 -19.99 -1.58
C PRO A 236 -6.97 -19.69 -0.36
#